data_448b2325a42dda9c015d0549159e1552
#
_entry.id   448b2325a42dda9c015d0549159e1552
#
_cell.length_a   1.000
_cell.length_b   1.000
_cell.length_c   1.000
_cell.angle_alpha   90.00
_cell.angle_beta   90.00
_cell.angle_gamma   90.00
#
_symmetry.space_group_name_H-M   'P 1'
#
loop_
_entity.id
_entity.type
_entity.pdbx_description
1 polymer ?
#
loop_
_entity_poly.entity_id
_entity_poly.type
_entity_poly.pdbx_seq_one_letter_code
_entity_poly.pdbx_strand_id
1 'polypeptide(L)'
;DRCKMYINGVQETSFSSSSNPSSGQDSYTNTSGRALKFFALHENVNSQNAGAYFAEMVYVDGQQLDQTSFGEFDSDSPNIWKPIDVSELTFGNNGFYLDFEDGSALGNDVSGNNNDVTFSNIASTDQSTDTCTNNFATMNPLDNYYASNTYSEGNIKFVTKASGGFAYGTSTIGLSSGKWYAEFDCIATTDSGAYHQVGIVEKPSASTTTSATANIGSSAYSWSYYAADGKS
;
A
#
# COMPACT_ATOMS: atom_id res chain seq x y z
N ASP A 1 17.40 19.31 16.54
CA ASP A 1 17.08 19.13 15.12
C ASP A 1 15.72 19.76 14.83
N ARG A 2 15.63 20.50 13.71
CA ARG A 2 14.39 21.18 13.29
C ARG A 2 13.56 20.33 12.37
N CYS A 3 14.18 19.39 11.66
CA CYS A 3 13.51 18.39 10.86
C CYS A 3 13.79 17.02 11.47
N LYS A 4 12.75 16.25 11.65
CA LYS A 4 12.83 14.86 12.10
C LYS A 4 12.05 14.02 11.10
N MET A 5 12.57 12.86 10.79
CA MET A 5 11.92 11.87 9.93
C MET A 5 11.74 10.59 10.70
N TYR A 6 10.57 10.00 10.56
CA TYR A 6 10.25 8.70 11.16
C TYR A 6 9.76 7.75 10.08
N ILE A 7 10.17 6.52 10.15
CA ILE A 7 9.70 5.43 9.29
C ILE A 7 9.23 4.31 10.19
N ASN A 8 7.97 3.92 10.05
CA ASN A 8 7.34 2.89 10.90
C ASN A 8 7.57 3.15 12.41
N GLY A 9 7.37 4.39 12.84
CA GLY A 9 7.51 4.80 14.25
C GLY A 9 8.94 4.98 14.75
N VAL A 10 9.96 4.66 13.96
CA VAL A 10 11.37 4.77 14.36
C VAL A 10 11.99 6.00 13.70
N GLN A 11 12.66 6.83 14.51
CA GLN A 11 13.33 8.01 13.99
C GLN A 11 14.54 7.61 13.14
N GLU A 12 14.56 8.10 11.89
CA GLU A 12 15.75 8.00 11.04
C GLU A 12 16.79 9.04 11.49
N THR A 13 18.01 8.58 11.72
CA THR A 13 19.14 9.42 12.16
C THR A 13 20.36 9.30 11.26
N SER A 14 20.32 8.36 10.30
CA SER A 14 21.43 8.10 9.36
C SER A 14 21.11 8.67 7.99
N PHE A 15 21.68 9.82 7.68
CA PHE A 15 21.49 10.50 6.39
C PHE A 15 22.84 10.64 5.67
N SER A 16 22.88 10.41 4.38
CA SER A 16 24.05 10.67 3.55
C SER A 16 24.38 12.16 3.47
N SER A 17 23.35 13.01 3.59
CA SER A 17 23.47 14.46 3.66
C SER A 17 22.26 15.02 4.40
N SER A 18 22.46 15.96 5.29
CA SER A 18 21.38 16.67 5.99
C SER A 18 21.66 18.15 6.06
N SER A 19 20.62 18.95 5.85
CA SER A 19 20.70 20.40 6.04
C SER A 19 19.41 20.86 6.71
N ASN A 20 19.55 21.40 7.90
CA ASN A 20 18.41 21.96 8.65
C ASN A 20 18.14 23.39 8.19
N PRO A 21 16.86 23.81 8.08
CA PRO A 21 16.53 25.20 7.80
C PRO A 21 17.02 26.14 8.90
N SER A 22 17.29 27.39 8.56
CA SER A 22 17.67 28.43 9.53
C SER A 22 16.53 28.73 10.49
N SER A 23 16.84 29.40 11.63
CA SER A 23 15.80 29.86 12.57
C SER A 23 14.91 30.89 11.91
N GLY A 24 13.59 30.71 12.02
CA GLY A 24 12.60 31.62 11.44
C GLY A 24 12.50 31.54 9.91
N GLN A 25 13.04 30.50 9.29
CA GLN A 25 12.87 30.29 7.87
C GLN A 25 11.49 29.66 7.59
N ASP A 26 10.67 30.33 6.80
CA ASP A 26 9.42 29.79 6.29
C ASP A 26 9.68 28.72 5.27
N SER A 27 8.86 27.68 5.30
CA SER A 27 8.87 26.62 4.28
C SER A 27 7.96 26.98 3.12
N TYR A 28 8.24 26.40 1.95
CA TYR A 28 7.36 26.57 0.79
C TYR A 28 6.00 25.88 0.96
N THR A 29 5.85 24.96 1.89
CA THR A 29 4.61 24.22 2.15
C THR A 29 3.47 25.10 2.64
N ASN A 30 3.78 26.27 3.22
CA ASN A 30 2.79 27.21 3.76
C ASN A 30 2.89 28.59 3.07
N THR A 31 3.38 28.66 1.85
CA THR A 31 3.51 29.93 1.13
C THR A 31 2.28 30.16 0.26
N SER A 32 1.61 31.30 0.48
CA SER A 32 0.45 31.70 -0.34
C SER A 32 0.76 31.70 -1.83
N GLY A 33 -0.15 31.15 -2.63
CA GLY A 33 -0.04 31.07 -4.08
C GLY A 33 0.83 29.94 -4.60
N ARG A 34 1.30 29.03 -3.72
CA ARG A 34 1.98 27.80 -4.12
C ARG A 34 1.13 26.58 -3.88
N ALA A 35 1.06 25.70 -4.87
CA ALA A 35 0.38 24.41 -4.73
C ALA A 35 1.26 23.43 -3.96
N LEU A 36 0.72 22.79 -2.94
CA LEU A 36 1.31 21.61 -2.32
C LEU A 36 1.07 20.42 -3.25
N LYS A 37 2.12 19.70 -3.60
CA LYS A 37 2.05 18.45 -4.38
C LYS A 37 2.65 17.33 -3.59
N PHE A 38 1.99 16.19 -3.64
CA PHE A 38 2.47 14.96 -3.04
C PHE A 38 3.15 14.09 -4.10
N PHE A 39 4.24 13.43 -3.73
CA PHE A 39 4.97 12.47 -4.57
C PHE A 39 5.49 13.03 -5.91
N ALA A 40 5.70 14.33 -5.94
CA ALA A 40 6.39 15.03 -7.01
C ALA A 40 7.60 15.80 -6.43
N LEU A 41 8.65 15.97 -7.22
CA LEU A 41 9.87 16.65 -6.76
C LEU A 41 9.60 18.11 -6.37
N HIS A 42 8.82 18.83 -7.19
CA HIS A 42 8.31 20.16 -6.89
C HIS A 42 7.18 20.58 -7.86
N GLU A 43 6.55 21.72 -7.59
CA GLU A 43 5.34 22.20 -8.28
C GLU A 43 5.43 22.27 -9.81
N ASN A 44 6.61 22.47 -10.38
CA ASN A 44 6.80 22.68 -11.81
C ASN A 44 7.38 21.44 -12.55
N VAL A 45 7.51 20.31 -11.88
CA VAL A 45 8.07 19.09 -12.48
C VAL A 45 7.00 18.03 -12.60
N ASN A 46 6.67 17.65 -13.85
CA ASN A 46 5.78 16.54 -14.15
C ASN A 46 6.53 15.21 -14.34
N SER A 47 7.81 15.18 -14.06
CA SER A 47 8.68 14.00 -14.05
C SER A 47 9.13 13.72 -12.62
N GLN A 48 9.54 12.49 -12.34
CA GLN A 48 9.96 12.03 -11.01
C GLN A 48 8.78 11.88 -10.02
N ASN A 49 7.66 11.41 -10.52
CA ASN A 49 6.53 11.02 -9.68
C ASN A 49 6.78 9.62 -9.12
N ALA A 50 6.41 9.41 -7.87
CA ALA A 50 6.36 8.08 -7.29
C ALA A 50 5.00 7.43 -7.55
N GLY A 51 5.01 6.18 -8.00
CA GLY A 51 3.80 5.35 -7.96
C GLY A 51 3.68 4.74 -6.56
N ALA A 52 2.58 5.01 -5.87
CA ALA A 52 2.36 4.51 -4.52
C ALA A 52 0.87 4.40 -4.21
N TYR A 53 0.56 3.61 -3.20
CA TYR A 53 -0.76 3.57 -2.58
C TYR A 53 -0.72 4.44 -1.32
N PHE A 54 -1.83 5.08 -1.03
CA PHE A 54 -1.98 5.97 0.10
C PHE A 54 -3.16 5.55 0.96
N ALA A 55 -2.99 5.71 2.26
CA ALA A 55 -4.06 5.67 3.23
C ALA A 55 -3.76 6.73 4.31
N GLU A 56 -4.79 7.42 4.75
CA GLU A 56 -4.73 8.33 5.90
C GLU A 56 -3.58 9.35 5.83
N MET A 57 -3.74 10.34 4.98
CA MET A 57 -2.77 11.39 4.79
C MET A 57 -3.08 12.58 5.70
N VAL A 58 -2.18 12.87 6.63
CA VAL A 58 -2.37 13.89 7.65
C VAL A 58 -1.32 14.99 7.55
N TYR A 59 -1.75 16.23 7.60
CA TYR A 59 -0.89 17.41 7.77
C TYR A 59 -1.38 18.25 8.91
N VAL A 60 -0.48 18.58 9.85
CA VAL A 60 -0.78 19.41 11.02
C VAL A 60 0.02 20.69 10.94
N ASP A 61 -0.67 21.84 11.02
CA ASP A 61 -0.09 23.18 10.97
C ASP A 61 -0.01 23.77 12.38
N GLY A 62 1.07 24.50 12.63
CA GLY A 62 1.26 25.27 13.86
C GLY A 62 1.66 24.47 15.10
N GLN A 63 1.85 23.15 14.97
CA GLN A 63 2.26 22.28 16.08
C GLN A 63 3.41 21.37 15.66
N GLN A 64 4.25 21.01 16.60
CA GLN A 64 5.23 19.96 16.48
C GLN A 64 4.74 18.74 17.27
N LEU A 65 4.13 17.79 16.59
CA LEU A 65 3.75 16.51 17.14
C LEU A 65 4.87 15.48 16.91
N ASP A 66 4.91 14.45 17.75
CA ASP A 66 5.81 13.33 17.54
C ASP A 66 5.06 12.17 16.87
N GLN A 67 5.77 11.09 16.56
CA GLN A 67 5.20 9.95 15.85
C GLN A 67 4.06 9.27 16.62
N THR A 68 4.05 9.34 17.95
CA THR A 68 3.03 8.67 18.77
C THR A 68 1.66 9.35 18.67
N SER A 69 1.60 10.54 18.07
CA SER A 69 0.34 11.20 17.73
C SER A 69 -0.33 10.61 16.49
N PHE A 70 0.37 9.77 15.74
CA PHE A 70 -0.09 9.21 14.44
C PHE A 70 -0.09 7.70 14.41
N GLY A 71 0.53 7.03 15.38
CA GLY A 71 0.61 5.59 15.42
C GLY A 71 1.19 5.06 16.71
N GLU A 72 1.18 3.75 16.84
CA GLU A 72 1.73 3.02 17.97
C GLU A 72 2.33 1.69 17.53
N PHE A 73 3.20 1.12 18.34
CA PHE A 73 3.63 -0.26 18.14
C PHE A 73 2.54 -1.22 18.60
N ASP A 74 2.27 -2.23 17.80
CA ASP A 74 1.29 -3.25 18.14
C ASP A 74 1.70 -4.02 19.41
N SER A 75 0.76 -4.20 20.34
CA SER A 75 1.03 -4.84 21.63
C SER A 75 1.40 -6.32 21.53
N ASP A 76 0.82 -7.00 20.52
CA ASP A 76 1.03 -8.44 20.31
C ASP A 76 2.21 -8.71 19.38
N SER A 77 2.58 -7.72 18.57
CA SER A 77 3.70 -7.76 17.63
C SER A 77 4.51 -6.46 17.70
N PRO A 78 5.38 -6.28 18.70
CA PRO A 78 6.05 -5.01 19.00
C PRO A 78 6.97 -4.45 17.89
N ASN A 79 7.20 -5.18 16.83
CA ASN A 79 7.94 -4.74 15.66
C ASN A 79 7.05 -4.16 14.55
N ILE A 80 5.72 -4.24 14.73
CA ILE A 80 4.74 -3.72 13.77
C ILE A 80 4.28 -2.37 14.27
N TRP A 81 4.51 -1.33 13.46
CA TRP A 81 3.94 -0.02 13.66
C TRP A 81 2.58 0.04 12.98
N LYS A 82 1.56 0.48 13.68
CA LYS A 82 0.21 0.65 13.16
C LYS A 82 -0.27 2.09 13.39
N PRO A 83 -1.08 2.66 12.51
CA PRO A 83 -1.71 3.95 12.72
C PRO A 83 -2.73 3.88 13.85
N ILE A 84 -3.02 5.03 14.43
CA ILE A 84 -4.10 5.25 15.39
C ILE A 84 -5.11 6.23 14.80
N ASP A 85 -6.29 6.31 15.38
CA ASP A 85 -7.28 7.31 15.02
C ASP A 85 -6.72 8.71 15.29
N VAL A 86 -6.74 9.56 14.26
CA VAL A 86 -6.22 10.93 14.29
C VAL A 86 -7.31 11.99 14.17
N SER A 87 -8.57 11.58 14.15
CA SER A 87 -9.74 12.48 13.97
C SER A 87 -9.83 13.58 15.03
N GLU A 88 -9.34 13.31 16.22
CA GLU A 88 -9.35 14.26 17.35
C GLU A 88 -8.15 15.22 17.38
N LEU A 89 -7.24 15.17 16.42
CA LEU A 89 -6.11 16.09 16.37
C LEU A 89 -6.58 17.52 16.05
N THR A 90 -5.86 18.49 16.57
CA THR A 90 -6.02 19.87 16.14
C THR A 90 -5.14 20.11 14.92
N PHE A 91 -5.73 20.23 13.74
CA PHE A 91 -4.98 20.30 12.49
C PHE A 91 -4.38 21.68 12.18
N GLY A 92 -4.83 22.73 12.87
CA GLY A 92 -4.44 24.13 12.56
C GLY A 92 -5.18 24.64 11.31
N ASN A 93 -4.88 25.86 10.87
CA ASN A 93 -5.65 26.49 9.78
C ASN A 93 -5.33 25.93 8.40
N ASN A 94 -4.09 25.51 8.18
CA ASN A 94 -3.64 24.95 6.90
C ASN A 94 -3.47 23.43 6.95
N GLY A 95 -3.83 22.80 8.07
CA GLY A 95 -3.81 21.35 8.22
C GLY A 95 -4.96 20.69 7.48
N PHE A 96 -4.82 19.41 7.18
CA PHE A 96 -5.84 18.58 6.54
C PHE A 96 -5.71 17.12 6.99
N TYR A 97 -6.78 16.39 6.80
CA TYR A 97 -6.82 14.93 6.95
C TYR A 97 -7.60 14.32 5.78
N LEU A 98 -6.92 13.54 4.96
CA LEU A 98 -7.51 12.79 3.86
C LEU A 98 -7.59 11.33 4.26
N ASP A 99 -8.80 10.83 4.48
CA ASP A 99 -9.08 9.43 4.83
C ASP A 99 -9.33 8.55 3.60
N PHE A 100 -9.61 9.17 2.44
CA PHE A 100 -9.92 8.51 1.17
C PHE A 100 -11.15 7.58 1.21
N GLU A 101 -12.04 7.72 2.19
CA GLU A 101 -13.21 6.85 2.33
C GLU A 101 -14.29 7.14 1.29
N ASP A 102 -14.53 8.42 0.96
CA ASP A 102 -15.52 8.80 -0.04
C ASP A 102 -14.98 8.64 -1.46
N GLY A 103 -15.32 7.54 -2.14
CA GLY A 103 -14.93 7.28 -3.52
C GLY A 103 -15.44 8.30 -4.53
N SER A 104 -16.43 9.13 -4.19
CA SER A 104 -16.91 10.25 -5.01
C SER A 104 -16.10 11.53 -4.81
N ALA A 105 -15.35 11.63 -3.72
CA ALA A 105 -14.59 12.80 -3.32
C ALA A 105 -13.28 12.41 -2.59
N LEU A 106 -12.44 11.62 -3.24
CA LEU A 106 -11.20 11.11 -2.65
C LEU A 106 -10.25 12.17 -2.08
N GLY A 107 -10.36 13.42 -2.54
CA GLY A 107 -9.57 14.54 -2.03
C GLY A 107 -10.26 15.35 -0.93
N ASN A 108 -11.38 14.88 -0.40
CA ASN A 108 -12.10 15.57 0.67
C ASN A 108 -11.27 15.63 1.96
N ASP A 109 -11.18 16.80 2.54
CA ASP A 109 -10.52 17.04 3.83
C ASP A 109 -11.52 16.86 4.97
N VAL A 110 -11.36 15.80 5.75
CA VAL A 110 -12.24 15.47 6.89
C VAL A 110 -11.77 16.11 8.20
N SER A 111 -10.71 16.93 8.19
CA SER A 111 -10.23 17.68 9.38
C SER A 111 -11.18 18.77 9.85
N GLY A 112 -12.14 19.17 9.01
CA GLY A 112 -13.04 20.29 9.23
C GLY A 112 -12.52 21.65 8.71
N ASN A 113 -11.32 21.71 8.16
CA ASN A 113 -10.74 22.94 7.61
C ASN A 113 -11.16 23.22 6.16
N ASN A 114 -11.70 22.22 5.46
CA ASN A 114 -12.04 22.25 4.03
C ASN A 114 -10.82 22.56 3.13
N ASN A 115 -9.66 22.05 3.49
CA ASN A 115 -8.44 22.14 2.69
C ASN A 115 -8.38 20.97 1.68
N ASP A 116 -9.43 20.84 0.88
CA ASP A 116 -9.60 19.77 -0.10
C ASP A 116 -8.47 19.70 -1.11
N VAL A 117 -8.10 18.50 -1.50
CA VAL A 117 -7.10 18.25 -2.54
C VAL A 117 -7.79 17.86 -3.84
N THR A 118 -7.39 18.52 -4.93
CA THR A 118 -7.88 18.15 -6.27
C THR A 118 -6.98 17.09 -6.88
N PHE A 119 -7.54 15.93 -7.15
CA PHE A 119 -6.87 14.87 -7.90
C PHE A 119 -7.12 14.98 -9.40
N SER A 120 -6.14 14.52 -10.17
CA SER A 120 -6.24 14.38 -11.62
C SER A 120 -5.92 12.95 -12.02
N ASN A 121 -6.78 12.34 -12.82
CA ASN A 121 -6.67 10.95 -13.27
C ASN A 121 -6.73 9.90 -12.13
N ILE A 122 -7.41 10.22 -11.04
CA ILE A 122 -7.77 9.28 -9.97
C ILE A 122 -9.29 9.26 -9.89
N ALA A 123 -9.86 8.06 -9.83
CA ALA A 123 -11.30 7.82 -9.80
C ALA A 123 -11.64 6.83 -8.67
N SER A 124 -12.91 6.64 -8.39
CA SER A 124 -13.39 5.67 -7.38
C SER A 124 -12.93 4.23 -7.64
N THR A 125 -12.63 3.88 -8.88
CA THR A 125 -12.06 2.57 -9.25
C THR A 125 -10.62 2.37 -8.78
N ASP A 126 -9.93 3.44 -8.39
CA ASP A 126 -8.57 3.39 -7.84
C ASP A 126 -8.57 3.24 -6.31
N GLN A 127 -9.75 3.32 -5.68
CA GLN A 127 -9.92 3.10 -4.26
C GLN A 127 -9.80 1.62 -3.92
N SER A 128 -9.05 1.31 -2.87
CA SER A 128 -8.95 -0.03 -2.29
C SER A 128 -9.64 -0.08 -0.92
N THR A 129 -10.20 -1.24 -0.59
CA THR A 129 -10.77 -1.48 0.74
C THR A 129 -9.71 -1.84 1.78
N ASP A 130 -8.48 -2.13 1.35
CA ASP A 130 -7.35 -2.38 2.23
C ASP A 130 -6.79 -1.04 2.75
N THR A 131 -6.87 -0.85 4.05
CA THR A 131 -6.37 0.34 4.75
C THR A 131 -5.49 -0.08 5.91
N CYS A 132 -4.76 0.85 6.50
CA CYS A 132 -3.92 0.54 7.65
C CYS A 132 -4.73 0.18 8.91
N THR A 133 -5.98 0.58 9.01
CA THR A 133 -6.91 0.24 10.10
C THR A 133 -7.76 -0.98 9.78
N ASN A 134 -7.89 -1.35 8.52
CA ASN A 134 -8.71 -2.45 8.05
C ASN A 134 -7.94 -3.28 7.01
N ASN A 135 -7.07 -4.15 7.50
CA ASN A 135 -6.12 -4.90 6.69
C ASN A 135 -6.75 -6.14 6.08
N PHE A 136 -6.92 -6.11 4.77
CA PHE A 136 -7.34 -7.25 3.96
C PHE A 136 -6.13 -7.97 3.35
N ALA A 137 -6.33 -9.24 3.00
CA ALA A 137 -5.34 -9.95 2.22
C ALA A 137 -5.29 -9.37 0.80
N THR A 138 -4.13 -8.84 0.43
CA THR A 138 -3.82 -8.45 -0.94
C THR A 138 -2.76 -9.36 -1.53
N MET A 139 -2.58 -9.35 -2.83
CA MET A 139 -1.48 -10.07 -3.46
C MET A 139 -0.16 -9.33 -3.20
N ASN A 140 0.92 -10.07 -2.99
CA ASN A 140 2.23 -9.52 -2.64
C ASN A 140 3.13 -9.39 -3.87
N PRO A 141 3.32 -8.18 -4.43
CA PRO A 141 4.21 -8.01 -5.58
C PRO A 141 5.69 -8.23 -5.25
N LEU A 142 6.08 -8.23 -3.96
CA LEU A 142 7.44 -8.53 -3.53
C LEU A 142 7.74 -10.03 -3.48
N ASP A 143 6.70 -10.87 -3.44
CA ASP A 143 6.82 -12.32 -3.54
C ASP A 143 6.13 -12.82 -4.83
N ASN A 144 6.65 -12.35 -5.94
CA ASN A 144 6.14 -12.61 -7.28
C ASN A 144 7.00 -13.67 -7.98
N TYR A 145 6.46 -14.85 -8.15
CA TYR A 145 7.19 -15.95 -8.77
C TYR A 145 7.52 -15.71 -10.26
N TYR A 146 6.69 -14.95 -10.97
CA TYR A 146 6.89 -14.71 -12.39
C TYR A 146 6.88 -13.21 -12.73
N ALA A 147 7.96 -12.73 -13.35
CA ALA A 147 8.18 -11.30 -13.61
C ALA A 147 7.10 -10.62 -14.45
N SER A 148 6.36 -11.39 -15.27
CA SER A 148 5.28 -10.85 -16.11
C SER A 148 3.90 -10.87 -15.45
N ASN A 149 3.78 -11.31 -14.19
CA ASN A 149 2.55 -11.15 -13.44
C ASN A 149 2.29 -9.67 -13.21
N THR A 150 1.03 -9.27 -13.27
CA THR A 150 0.65 -7.88 -13.02
C THR A 150 -0.34 -7.80 -11.88
N TYR A 151 -0.22 -6.71 -11.14
CA TYR A 151 -1.04 -6.39 -9.96
C TYR A 151 -1.72 -5.05 -10.21
N SER A 152 -2.98 -4.93 -9.83
CA SER A 152 -3.76 -3.71 -9.98
C SER A 152 -4.87 -3.64 -8.93
N GLU A 153 -5.60 -2.54 -8.90
CA GLU A 153 -6.72 -2.32 -7.98
C GLU A 153 -6.30 -2.55 -6.51
N GLY A 154 -5.26 -1.85 -6.06
CA GLY A 154 -4.72 -2.03 -4.71
C GLY A 154 -4.15 -3.42 -4.45
N ASN A 155 -3.62 -4.09 -5.47
CA ASN A 155 -3.12 -5.47 -5.42
C ASN A 155 -4.18 -6.55 -5.12
N ILE A 156 -5.47 -6.23 -5.20
CA ILE A 156 -6.53 -7.23 -5.09
C ILE A 156 -6.80 -7.94 -6.42
N LYS A 157 -6.38 -7.35 -7.54
CA LYS A 157 -6.46 -7.98 -8.86
C LYS A 157 -5.09 -8.46 -9.31
N PHE A 158 -5.02 -9.74 -9.57
CA PHE A 158 -3.81 -10.43 -9.98
C PHE A 158 -4.02 -11.07 -11.36
N VAL A 159 -3.12 -10.78 -12.29
CA VAL A 159 -3.13 -11.38 -13.62
C VAL A 159 -1.83 -12.11 -13.84
N THR A 160 -1.92 -13.42 -14.00
CA THR A 160 -0.79 -14.24 -14.41
C THR A 160 -0.64 -14.19 -15.93
N LYS A 161 0.59 -14.00 -16.39
CA LYS A 161 0.90 -14.07 -17.81
C LYS A 161 2.00 -15.09 -18.04
N ALA A 162 1.61 -16.33 -18.15
CA ALA A 162 2.53 -17.40 -18.52
C ALA A 162 2.15 -17.94 -19.90
N SER A 163 3.06 -17.91 -20.84
CA SER A 163 2.94 -18.69 -22.07
C SER A 163 3.65 -20.04 -21.85
N GLY A 164 2.85 -21.11 -21.73
CA GLY A 164 3.38 -22.46 -21.68
C GLY A 164 3.90 -22.95 -20.32
N GLY A 165 3.40 -22.41 -19.21
CA GLY A 165 3.77 -22.83 -17.86
C GLY A 165 2.83 -22.26 -16.80
N PHE A 166 3.16 -22.53 -15.53
CA PHE A 166 2.43 -22.00 -14.37
C PHE A 166 3.17 -20.84 -13.75
N ALA A 167 2.42 -19.83 -13.32
CA ALA A 167 2.94 -18.70 -12.56
C ALA A 167 2.02 -18.45 -11.37
N TYR A 168 2.57 -18.13 -10.24
CA TYR A 168 1.80 -17.79 -9.05
C TYR A 168 2.33 -16.53 -8.36
N GLY A 169 1.53 -15.96 -7.51
CA GLY A 169 1.89 -14.95 -6.53
C GLY A 169 1.30 -15.37 -5.19
N THR A 170 1.82 -14.85 -4.12
CA THR A 170 1.32 -15.09 -2.75
C THR A 170 0.54 -13.91 -2.23
N SER A 171 -0.25 -14.12 -1.19
CA SER A 171 -0.90 -13.02 -0.47
C SER A 171 0.06 -12.39 0.54
N THR A 172 -0.33 -11.21 1.04
CA THR A 172 0.41 -10.50 2.09
C THR A 172 0.25 -11.12 3.47
N ILE A 173 -0.75 -12.00 3.66
CA ILE A 173 -1.04 -12.63 4.95
C ILE A 173 -0.49 -14.06 4.95
N GLY A 174 0.41 -14.33 5.90
CA GLY A 174 0.92 -15.66 6.19
C GLY A 174 0.11 -16.34 7.30
N LEU A 175 -0.14 -17.64 7.17
CA LEU A 175 -0.94 -18.43 8.11
C LEU A 175 -0.02 -19.38 8.86
N SER A 176 -0.10 -19.40 10.19
CA SER A 176 0.70 -20.30 11.03
C SER A 176 -0.13 -21.38 11.71
N SER A 177 -1.38 -21.11 12.06
CA SER A 177 -2.30 -22.02 12.71
C SER A 177 -3.73 -21.49 12.67
N GLY A 178 -4.71 -22.33 13.00
CA GLY A 178 -6.12 -21.93 13.10
C GLY A 178 -6.96 -22.34 11.89
N LYS A 179 -8.17 -21.81 11.82
CA LYS A 179 -9.11 -21.99 10.70
C LYS A 179 -9.25 -20.68 9.99
N TRP A 180 -9.03 -20.68 8.69
CA TRP A 180 -9.00 -19.48 7.86
C TRP A 180 -9.98 -19.64 6.70
N TYR A 181 -10.45 -18.52 6.22
CA TYR A 181 -11.32 -18.41 5.07
C TYR A 181 -10.74 -17.37 4.10
N ALA A 182 -10.75 -17.67 2.82
CA ALA A 182 -10.38 -16.75 1.77
C ALA A 182 -11.28 -16.97 0.55
N GLU A 183 -11.62 -15.91 -0.16
CA GLU A 183 -12.35 -15.92 -1.39
C GLU A 183 -11.46 -15.50 -2.55
N PHE A 184 -11.61 -16.19 -3.67
CA PHE A 184 -10.94 -15.87 -4.91
C PHE A 184 -11.98 -15.85 -6.02
N ASP A 185 -12.09 -14.73 -6.73
CA ASP A 185 -12.94 -14.61 -7.91
C ASP A 185 -12.09 -14.75 -9.18
N CYS A 186 -12.46 -15.70 -10.03
CA CYS A 186 -11.85 -15.87 -11.33
C CYS A 186 -12.58 -15.03 -12.38
N ILE A 187 -12.15 -13.78 -12.54
CA ILE A 187 -12.81 -12.79 -13.39
C ILE A 187 -12.72 -13.16 -14.87
N ALA A 188 -11.58 -13.65 -15.33
CA ALA A 188 -11.37 -14.00 -16.72
C ALA A 188 -10.27 -15.05 -16.90
N THR A 189 -10.39 -15.84 -17.94
CA THR A 189 -9.37 -16.78 -18.40
C THR A 189 -9.20 -16.60 -19.89
N THR A 190 -7.96 -16.59 -20.34
CA THR A 190 -7.62 -16.54 -21.76
C THR A 190 -7.46 -17.93 -22.38
N ASP A 191 -7.37 -18.96 -21.54
CA ASP A 191 -7.20 -20.34 -21.96
C ASP A 191 -8.49 -21.15 -21.85
N SER A 192 -8.78 -21.93 -22.88
CA SER A 192 -9.93 -22.84 -22.93
C SER A 192 -9.85 -24.00 -21.92
N GLY A 193 -8.70 -24.17 -21.25
CA GLY A 193 -8.43 -25.28 -20.34
C GLY A 193 -8.68 -25.00 -18.85
N ALA A 194 -9.12 -23.78 -18.48
CA ALA A 194 -9.37 -23.40 -17.08
C ALA A 194 -8.22 -23.71 -16.11
N TYR A 195 -6.99 -23.43 -16.50
CA TYR A 195 -5.78 -23.76 -15.75
C TYR A 195 -5.52 -22.82 -14.57
N HIS A 196 -6.50 -22.64 -13.67
CA HIS A 196 -6.29 -21.86 -12.46
C HIS A 196 -6.06 -22.75 -11.27
N GLN A 197 -5.23 -22.27 -10.37
CA GLN A 197 -4.97 -22.90 -9.10
C GLN A 197 -5.06 -21.88 -7.98
N VAL A 198 -5.73 -22.25 -6.91
CA VAL A 198 -5.71 -21.54 -5.64
C VAL A 198 -5.29 -22.50 -4.56
N GLY A 199 -4.51 -22.05 -3.57
CA GLY A 199 -3.99 -23.01 -2.59
C GLY A 199 -3.09 -22.36 -1.54
N ILE A 200 -2.38 -23.22 -0.86
CA ILE A 200 -1.46 -22.88 0.23
C ILE A 200 -0.06 -23.35 -0.13
N VAL A 201 0.93 -22.52 0.10
CA VAL A 201 2.35 -22.84 -0.06
C VAL A 201 3.11 -22.52 1.21
N GLU A 202 3.98 -23.42 1.68
CA GLU A 202 4.67 -23.28 2.96
C GLU A 202 5.66 -22.13 2.97
N LYS A 203 6.27 -21.80 1.87
CA LYS A 203 7.29 -20.78 1.83
C LYS A 203 7.14 -19.90 0.61
N PRO A 204 6.95 -18.58 0.82
CA PRO A 204 6.98 -17.63 -0.27
C PRO A 204 8.30 -17.76 -1.03
N SER A 205 8.23 -17.72 -2.32
CA SER A 205 9.41 -17.77 -3.18
C SER A 205 9.72 -16.36 -3.69
N ALA A 206 10.60 -15.67 -3.02
CA ALA A 206 11.08 -14.33 -3.42
C ALA A 206 11.86 -14.33 -4.76
N SER A 207 11.77 -15.39 -5.56
CA SER A 207 12.50 -15.47 -6.82
C SER A 207 11.60 -15.16 -8.00
N THR A 208 11.77 -13.99 -8.57
CA THR A 208 11.23 -13.66 -9.89
C THR A 208 11.98 -14.45 -10.96
N THR A 209 11.24 -15.17 -11.78
CA THR A 209 11.79 -15.90 -12.94
C THR A 209 11.12 -15.43 -14.22
N THR A 210 11.81 -15.60 -15.34
CA THR A 210 11.25 -15.35 -16.67
C THR A 210 10.60 -16.61 -17.26
N SER A 211 10.70 -17.74 -16.57
CA SER A 211 10.16 -19.02 -17.02
C SER A 211 9.26 -19.61 -15.93
N ALA A 212 7.97 -19.61 -16.17
CA ALA A 212 6.99 -20.17 -15.26
C ALA A 212 6.98 -21.70 -15.38
N THR A 213 7.58 -22.38 -14.41
CA THR A 213 7.72 -23.85 -14.43
C THR A 213 7.18 -24.54 -13.18
N ALA A 214 6.82 -23.78 -12.13
CA ALA A 214 6.29 -24.35 -10.90
C ALA A 214 4.84 -23.96 -10.67
N ASN A 215 4.04 -24.91 -10.27
CA ASN A 215 2.66 -24.73 -9.85
C ASN A 215 2.49 -24.99 -8.34
N ILE A 216 1.47 -24.39 -7.76
CA ILE A 216 1.05 -24.69 -6.39
C ILE A 216 0.58 -26.14 -6.36
N GLY A 217 0.94 -26.90 -5.33
CA GLY A 217 0.60 -28.31 -5.21
C GLY A 217 1.64 -29.27 -5.80
N SER A 218 2.70 -28.77 -6.42
CA SER A 218 3.78 -29.62 -6.97
C SER A 218 4.86 -30.01 -5.97
N SER A 219 4.88 -29.44 -4.78
CA SER A 219 5.83 -29.75 -3.72
C SER A 219 5.16 -30.45 -2.53
N ALA A 220 5.98 -31.08 -1.69
CA ALA A 220 5.49 -31.79 -0.50
C ALA A 220 4.80 -30.87 0.55
N TYR A 221 4.97 -29.56 0.41
CA TYR A 221 4.47 -28.55 1.37
C TYR A 221 3.58 -27.51 0.67
N SER A 222 2.86 -27.94 -0.37
CA SER A 222 1.90 -27.10 -1.05
C SER A 222 0.66 -27.91 -1.44
N TRP A 223 -0.50 -27.30 -1.33
CA TRP A 223 -1.79 -27.87 -1.66
C TRP A 223 -2.58 -26.88 -2.49
N SER A 224 -3.23 -27.36 -3.52
CA SER A 224 -4.02 -26.48 -4.39
C SER A 224 -5.30 -27.16 -4.85
N TYR A 225 -6.33 -26.36 -5.03
CA TYR A 225 -7.46 -26.72 -5.88
C TYR A 225 -7.12 -26.37 -7.33
N TYR A 226 -7.24 -27.32 -8.21
CA TYR A 226 -6.99 -27.15 -9.63
C TYR A 226 -8.30 -27.16 -10.40
N ALA A 227 -8.67 -26.05 -11.01
CA ALA A 227 -9.99 -25.88 -11.61
C ALA A 227 -10.22 -26.73 -12.86
N ALA A 228 -9.16 -27.12 -13.59
CA ALA A 228 -9.30 -27.89 -14.82
C ALA A 228 -9.83 -29.33 -14.62
N ASP A 229 -9.54 -29.94 -13.47
CA ASP A 229 -9.97 -31.33 -13.18
C ASP A 229 -10.71 -31.50 -11.84
N GLY A 230 -10.88 -30.39 -11.10
CA GLY A 230 -11.56 -30.39 -9.81
C GLY A 230 -10.85 -31.16 -8.70
N LYS A 231 -9.57 -31.48 -8.87
CA LYS A 231 -8.76 -32.19 -7.88
C LYS A 231 -7.94 -31.27 -7.02
N SER A 232 -7.71 -31.71 -5.82
CA SER A 232 -6.82 -31.07 -4.84
C SER A 232 -5.56 -31.88 -4.65
#